data_beb41a71c98fc411b466b353bdd262f2
#
_entry.id   beb41a71c98fc411b466b353bdd262f2
#
_cell.length_a   1.000
_cell.length_b   1.000
_cell.length_c   1.000
_cell.angle_alpha   90.00
_cell.angle_beta   90.00
_cell.angle_gamma   90.00
#
_symmetry.space_group_name_H-M   'P 1'
#
loop_
_entity.id
_entity.type
_entity.pdbx_description
1 polymer ?
#
loop_
_entity_poly.entity_id
_entity_poly.type
_entity_poly.pdbx_seq_one_letter_code
_entity_poly.pdbx_strand_id
1 'polypeptide(L)'
;MKYRIASLVVTLLLLSRAEGIFIRPDIEKVPVERLLANLAAKAEKEPGNAQARFNLARAHGMAFAKKTPDLEILRGKVDNGPWFGFEPAFVPFGKPVEAKDKQAARDAESHLRKAISEYSKALEIQPENLAAELGKAWCVEQSGDKNEAVSLYRKVIDKGWARDQKAKVAPLGGHFITAEAAGYLIPLLDNGKDSGEIDLLKERVASLRKLPRPITPVAVPLGNGLQPTDLLDQKASVAFDADGSGLSARWTWTSPKAAWLVIDQKGDRNVTSALQMFGSVTFWMFWDNGYQPLAALDDNHDGRLTGEELRGLALWHDANANGIYDEAGQIATSLVSVNRFGYQAIYINSAQ
;
A
#
# COMPACT_ATOMS: atom_id res chain seq x y z
N MET A 1 9.71 36.47 -67.05
CA MET A 1 10.23 36.38 -65.71
C MET A 1 9.09 36.00 -64.78
N LYS A 2 9.07 34.75 -64.30
CA LYS A 2 8.02 34.24 -63.42
C LYS A 2 8.65 34.07 -62.04
N TYR A 3 8.23 34.90 -61.08
CA TYR A 3 8.63 34.76 -59.68
C TYR A 3 7.72 33.72 -59.00
N ARG A 4 8.28 32.63 -58.57
CA ARG A 4 7.62 31.66 -57.69
C ARG A 4 7.84 32.13 -56.23
N ILE A 5 6.77 32.52 -55.56
CA ILE A 5 6.75 32.78 -54.15
C ILE A 5 6.59 31.41 -53.49
N ALA A 6 7.60 30.98 -52.78
CA ALA A 6 7.55 29.80 -51.93
C ALA A 6 6.93 30.24 -50.58
N SER A 7 5.70 29.83 -50.34
CA SER A 7 5.05 29.97 -49.02
C SER A 7 5.69 28.96 -48.07
N LEU A 8 6.46 29.49 -47.11
CA LEU A 8 6.98 28.72 -45.97
C LEU A 8 5.87 28.65 -44.93
N VAL A 9 5.15 27.52 -44.90
CA VAL A 9 4.19 27.23 -43.79
C VAL A 9 5.02 26.78 -42.60
N VAL A 10 5.25 27.70 -41.69
CA VAL A 10 5.79 27.36 -40.36
C VAL A 10 4.64 26.79 -39.55
N THR A 11 4.54 25.48 -39.51
CA THR A 11 3.64 24.78 -38.57
C THR A 11 4.28 24.86 -37.19
N LEU A 12 3.83 25.85 -36.41
CA LEU A 12 4.15 25.95 -34.99
C LEU A 12 3.42 24.81 -34.27
N LEU A 13 4.10 23.69 -34.08
CA LEU A 13 3.70 22.65 -33.15
C LEU A 13 3.73 23.25 -31.74
N LEU A 14 2.60 23.77 -31.32
CA LEU A 14 2.31 23.99 -29.91
C LEU A 14 2.26 22.61 -29.24
N LEU A 15 3.42 22.14 -28.80
CA LEU A 15 3.51 21.13 -27.78
C LEU A 15 2.89 21.76 -26.51
N SER A 16 1.58 21.64 -26.38
CA SER A 16 0.94 21.77 -25.08
C SER A 16 1.53 20.68 -24.20
N ARG A 17 2.54 21.03 -23.41
CA ARG A 17 2.85 20.25 -22.23
C ARG A 17 1.55 20.21 -21.45
N ALA A 18 0.87 19.09 -21.47
CA ALA A 18 -0.08 18.76 -20.42
C ALA A 18 0.75 18.63 -19.15
N GLU A 19 1.00 19.75 -18.51
CA GLU A 19 1.38 19.75 -17.10
C GLU A 19 0.15 19.19 -16.40
N GLY A 20 0.20 17.89 -16.13
CA GLY A 20 -0.75 17.30 -15.19
C GLY A 20 -0.68 18.17 -13.95
N ILE A 21 -1.77 18.83 -13.62
CA ILE A 21 -1.90 19.54 -12.35
C ILE A 21 -1.89 18.44 -11.29
N PHE A 22 -0.69 18.11 -10.81
CA PHE A 22 -0.57 17.35 -9.59
C PHE A 22 -1.03 18.29 -8.48
N ILE A 23 -2.28 18.14 -8.07
CA ILE A 23 -2.75 18.72 -6.83
C ILE A 23 -1.91 18.03 -5.76
N ARG A 24 -0.89 18.72 -5.25
CA ARG A 24 -0.20 18.26 -4.04
C ARG A 24 -1.29 18.12 -2.98
N PRO A 25 -1.46 16.94 -2.38
CA PRO A 25 -2.37 16.85 -1.26
C PRO A 25 -1.88 17.81 -0.19
N ASP A 26 -2.81 18.50 0.48
CA ASP A 26 -2.46 19.38 1.58
C ASP A 26 -1.68 18.58 2.60
N ILE A 27 -0.43 18.99 2.84
CA ILE A 27 0.44 18.37 3.83
C ILE A 27 0.02 18.92 5.17
N GLU A 28 -0.66 18.10 5.97
CA GLU A 28 -0.89 18.42 7.37
C GLU A 28 0.38 18.14 8.18
N LYS A 29 0.67 19.02 9.12
CA LYS A 29 1.80 18.88 10.04
C LYS A 29 1.28 18.70 11.45
N VAL A 30 1.87 17.74 12.15
CA VAL A 30 1.61 17.51 13.57
C VAL A 30 2.90 17.78 14.35
N PRO A 31 2.86 18.65 15.37
CA PRO A 31 4.02 18.87 16.23
C PRO A 31 4.50 17.56 16.87
N VAL A 32 5.77 17.24 16.69
CA VAL A 32 6.40 16.01 17.22
C VAL A 32 6.20 15.92 18.73
N GLU A 33 6.45 17.00 19.45
CA GLU A 33 6.33 17.02 20.92
C GLU A 33 4.91 16.71 21.39
N ARG A 34 3.90 17.24 20.71
CA ARG A 34 2.49 16.93 21.04
C ARG A 34 2.20 15.45 20.84
N LEU A 35 2.65 14.87 19.73
CA LEU A 35 2.45 13.45 19.45
C LEU A 35 3.16 12.58 20.48
N LEU A 36 4.43 12.89 20.78
CA LEU A 36 5.22 12.15 21.73
C LEU A 36 4.63 12.23 23.17
N ALA A 37 4.19 13.41 23.59
CA ALA A 37 3.57 13.59 24.91
C ALA A 37 2.31 12.72 25.06
N ASN A 38 1.44 12.71 24.04
CA ASN A 38 0.21 11.91 24.06
C ASN A 38 0.49 10.40 24.00
N LEU A 39 1.45 9.97 23.19
CA LEU A 39 1.85 8.55 23.11
C LEU A 39 2.53 8.09 24.41
N ALA A 40 3.36 8.93 25.03
CA ALA A 40 3.98 8.63 26.31
C ALA A 40 2.93 8.49 27.41
N ALA A 41 2.00 9.43 27.53
CA ALA A 41 0.91 9.37 28.50
C ALA A 41 0.06 8.08 28.32
N LYS A 42 -0.21 7.68 27.09
CA LYS A 42 -0.91 6.42 26.81
C LYS A 42 -0.08 5.21 27.24
N ALA A 43 1.21 5.18 26.91
CA ALA A 43 2.09 4.08 27.27
C ALA A 43 2.29 3.95 28.79
N GLU A 44 2.24 5.05 29.53
CA GLU A 44 2.28 5.06 31.00
C GLU A 44 0.95 4.57 31.61
N LYS A 45 -0.18 5.01 31.06
CA LYS A 45 -1.51 4.57 31.51
C LYS A 45 -1.76 3.09 31.25
N GLU A 46 -1.16 2.53 30.22
CA GLU A 46 -1.33 1.15 29.76
C GLU A 46 0.03 0.42 29.73
N PRO A 47 0.69 0.16 30.85
CA PRO A 47 2.07 -0.33 30.89
C PRO A 47 2.27 -1.71 30.24
N GLY A 48 1.23 -2.54 30.20
CA GLY A 48 1.21 -3.85 29.53
C GLY A 48 0.85 -3.80 28.04
N ASN A 49 0.64 -2.61 27.46
CA ASN A 49 0.28 -2.48 26.07
C ASN A 49 1.54 -2.35 25.17
N ALA A 50 1.95 -3.47 24.58
CA ALA A 50 3.10 -3.50 23.66
C ALA A 50 2.93 -2.56 22.45
N GLN A 51 1.71 -2.41 21.94
CA GLN A 51 1.43 -1.53 20.79
C GLN A 51 1.60 -0.04 21.17
N ALA A 52 1.22 0.36 22.37
CA ALA A 52 1.43 1.73 22.84
C ALA A 52 2.93 2.05 22.93
N ARG A 53 3.74 1.13 23.46
CA ARG A 53 5.21 1.24 23.49
C ARG A 53 5.82 1.26 22.10
N PHE A 54 5.36 0.38 21.21
CA PHE A 54 5.80 0.35 19.81
C PHE A 54 5.52 1.68 19.09
N ASN A 55 4.32 2.24 19.24
CA ASN A 55 3.96 3.50 18.59
C ASN A 55 4.82 4.66 19.12
N LEU A 56 5.09 4.71 20.43
CA LEU A 56 5.97 5.71 21.03
C LEU A 56 7.40 5.57 20.50
N ALA A 57 7.93 4.34 20.45
CA ALA A 57 9.24 4.04 19.91
C ALA A 57 9.36 4.51 18.45
N ARG A 58 8.34 4.18 17.64
CA ARG A 58 8.27 4.54 16.23
C ARG A 58 8.24 6.07 16.05
N ALA A 59 7.47 6.80 16.85
CA ALA A 59 7.42 8.26 16.81
C ALA A 59 8.78 8.89 17.15
N HIS A 60 9.47 8.35 18.14
CA HIS A 60 10.85 8.77 18.46
C HIS A 60 11.81 8.46 17.31
N GLY A 61 11.73 7.29 16.67
CA GLY A 61 12.52 6.95 15.50
C GLY A 61 12.29 7.91 14.33
N MET A 62 11.03 8.30 14.08
CA MET A 62 10.68 9.30 13.06
C MET A 62 11.26 10.68 13.39
N ALA A 63 11.15 11.11 14.63
CA ALA A 63 11.73 12.38 15.10
C ALA A 63 13.24 12.40 14.91
N PHE A 64 13.94 11.31 15.25
CA PHE A 64 15.36 11.14 14.96
C PHE A 64 15.67 11.27 13.46
N ALA A 65 14.93 10.54 12.62
CA ALA A 65 15.24 10.49 11.18
C ALA A 65 14.96 11.81 10.46
N LYS A 66 13.86 12.47 10.78
CA LYS A 66 13.41 13.70 10.11
C LYS A 66 14.04 14.96 10.66
N LYS A 67 14.43 14.99 11.93
CA LYS A 67 15.03 16.16 12.64
C LYS A 67 14.25 17.46 12.44
N THR A 68 12.93 17.35 12.38
CA THR A 68 12.00 18.47 12.21
C THR A 68 11.08 18.57 13.43
N PRO A 69 10.60 19.77 13.79
CA PRO A 69 9.67 19.96 14.89
C PRO A 69 8.28 19.40 14.60
N ASP A 70 7.97 19.14 13.33
CA ASP A 70 6.69 18.65 12.87
C ASP A 70 6.88 17.40 12.04
N LEU A 71 5.97 16.42 12.20
CA LEU A 71 5.82 15.29 11.29
C LEU A 71 4.77 15.62 10.23
N GLU A 72 5.11 15.38 9.00
CA GLU A 72 4.20 15.57 7.88
C GLU A 72 3.24 14.38 7.80
N ILE A 73 1.94 14.69 7.76
CA ILE A 73 0.89 13.74 7.47
C ILE A 73 0.48 13.97 6.02
N LEU A 74 0.77 13.01 5.16
CA LEU A 74 0.35 13.05 3.77
C LEU A 74 -1.07 12.49 3.67
N ARG A 75 -2.02 13.33 3.27
CA ARG A 75 -3.30 12.85 2.76
C ARG A 75 -3.10 12.41 1.30
N GLY A 76 -2.87 11.13 1.08
CA GLY A 76 -3.11 10.50 -0.20
C GLY A 76 -2.04 10.47 -1.25
N LYS A 77 -0.78 10.92 -1.08
CA LYS A 77 0.33 10.60 -1.99
C LYS A 77 1.69 10.82 -1.35
N VAL A 78 2.61 9.89 -1.61
CA VAL A 78 4.02 10.05 -1.33
C VAL A 78 4.67 10.87 -2.45
N ASP A 79 5.54 11.83 -2.11
CA ASP A 79 6.16 12.80 -3.02
C ASP A 79 7.07 12.19 -4.13
N ASN A 80 7.23 10.89 -4.20
CA ASN A 80 8.18 10.19 -5.06
C ASN A 80 7.56 9.53 -6.29
N GLY A 81 6.47 10.08 -6.79
CA GLY A 81 5.75 9.54 -7.93
C GLY A 81 4.46 8.83 -7.53
N PRO A 82 3.78 8.16 -8.47
CA PRO A 82 2.56 7.45 -8.19
C PRO A 82 2.83 6.36 -7.16
N TRP A 83 2.07 6.40 -6.06
CA TRP A 83 2.12 5.38 -5.05
C TRP A 83 1.35 4.16 -5.52
N PHE A 84 2.07 3.06 -5.76
CA PHE A 84 1.54 1.88 -6.43
C PHE A 84 0.99 0.82 -5.47
N GLY A 85 0.33 1.20 -4.40
CA GLY A 85 -0.37 0.25 -3.58
C GLY A 85 0.53 -0.58 -2.64
N PHE A 86 1.67 -0.05 -2.21
CA PHE A 86 2.52 -0.72 -1.24
C PHE A 86 2.28 -0.18 0.16
N GLU A 87 2.16 -1.07 1.13
CA GLU A 87 2.23 -0.66 2.52
C GLU A 87 3.55 0.07 2.78
N PRO A 88 3.51 1.11 3.65
CA PRO A 88 4.75 1.73 4.08
C PRO A 88 5.63 0.68 4.76
N ALA A 89 6.93 0.82 4.58
CA ALA A 89 7.92 -0.03 5.22
C ALA A 89 7.68 -0.12 6.74
N PHE A 90 8.01 -1.26 7.35
CA PHE A 90 7.94 -1.43 8.81
C PHE A 90 8.81 -0.39 9.52
N VAL A 91 9.92 -0.01 8.89
CA VAL A 91 10.75 1.12 9.31
C VAL A 91 10.61 2.26 8.28
N PRO A 92 9.63 3.17 8.45
CA PRO A 92 9.26 4.14 7.41
C PRO A 92 10.15 5.40 7.40
N PHE A 93 11.30 5.34 8.03
CA PHE A 93 12.11 6.54 8.26
C PHE A 93 13.02 6.87 7.08
N GLY A 94 13.31 5.89 6.25
CA GLY A 94 14.27 6.05 5.17
C GLY A 94 15.67 6.40 5.67
N LYS A 95 16.43 7.11 4.86
CA LYS A 95 17.73 7.66 5.27
C LYS A 95 17.51 8.85 6.22
N PRO A 96 18.17 8.89 7.40
CA PRO A 96 18.09 10.06 8.28
C PRO A 96 18.61 11.31 7.57
N VAL A 97 17.91 12.43 7.73
CA VAL A 97 18.39 13.72 7.21
C VAL A 97 19.52 14.27 8.10
N GLU A 98 20.36 15.11 7.53
CA GLU A 98 21.42 15.79 8.30
C GLU A 98 20.81 16.79 9.29
N ALA A 99 21.45 16.94 10.44
CA ALA A 99 21.03 17.91 11.43
C ALA A 99 21.44 19.33 10.98
N LYS A 100 20.51 20.27 11.06
CA LYS A 100 20.75 21.67 10.68
C LYS A 100 21.75 22.41 11.59
N ASP A 101 21.86 21.98 12.84
CA ASP A 101 22.73 22.54 13.84
C ASP A 101 23.05 21.53 14.98
N LYS A 102 23.92 21.91 15.90
CA LYS A 102 24.34 21.06 17.03
C LYS A 102 23.20 20.76 18.01
N GLN A 103 22.22 21.64 18.15
CA GLN A 103 21.07 21.37 19.00
C GLN A 103 20.17 20.30 18.39
N ALA A 104 19.83 20.45 17.11
CA ALA A 104 19.05 19.43 16.38
C ALA A 104 19.74 18.06 16.39
N ALA A 105 21.08 18.02 16.35
CA ALA A 105 21.84 16.77 16.47
C ALA A 105 21.65 16.13 17.86
N ARG A 106 21.79 16.91 18.95
CA ARG A 106 21.59 16.41 20.32
C ARG A 106 20.17 15.92 20.57
N ASP A 107 19.18 16.65 20.06
CA ASP A 107 17.77 16.29 20.20
C ASP A 107 17.49 14.99 19.44
N ALA A 108 18.02 14.85 18.22
CA ALA A 108 17.92 13.63 17.44
C ALA A 108 18.54 12.42 18.17
N GLU A 109 19.75 12.57 18.74
CA GLU A 109 20.37 11.50 19.52
C GLU A 109 19.54 11.11 20.75
N SER A 110 18.92 12.11 21.42
CA SER A 110 17.98 11.84 22.53
C SER A 110 16.79 11.02 22.06
N HIS A 111 16.21 11.38 20.92
CA HIS A 111 15.11 10.62 20.33
C HIS A 111 15.54 9.19 19.96
N LEU A 112 16.71 9.01 19.37
CA LEU A 112 17.23 7.68 19.03
C LEU A 112 17.35 6.77 20.25
N ARG A 113 17.94 7.27 21.35
CA ARG A 113 18.06 6.51 22.60
C ARG A 113 16.67 6.15 23.16
N LYS A 114 15.73 7.08 23.15
CA LYS A 114 14.34 6.82 23.60
C LYS A 114 13.64 5.80 22.71
N ALA A 115 13.84 5.85 21.38
CA ALA A 115 13.29 4.86 20.45
C ALA A 115 13.78 3.44 20.81
N ILE A 116 15.10 3.25 20.99
CA ILE A 116 15.68 1.97 21.36
C ILE A 116 15.11 1.47 22.68
N SER A 117 14.99 2.34 23.69
CA SER A 117 14.41 2.01 25.00
C SER A 117 12.95 1.56 24.88
N GLU A 118 12.11 2.31 24.18
CA GLU A 118 10.69 1.99 24.06
C GLU A 118 10.43 0.75 23.18
N TYR A 119 11.24 0.50 22.13
CA TYR A 119 11.22 -0.77 21.40
C TYR A 119 11.59 -1.95 22.31
N SER A 120 12.59 -1.77 23.20
CA SER A 120 12.98 -2.81 24.16
C SER A 120 11.83 -3.15 25.11
N LYS A 121 11.17 -2.14 25.68
CA LYS A 121 9.97 -2.33 26.53
C LYS A 121 8.82 -3.00 25.77
N ALA A 122 8.60 -2.65 24.50
CA ALA A 122 7.59 -3.32 23.69
C ALA A 122 7.92 -4.81 23.51
N LEU A 123 9.19 -5.15 23.33
CA LEU A 123 9.66 -6.53 23.17
C LEU A 123 9.67 -7.31 24.49
N GLU A 124 9.82 -6.65 25.65
CA GLU A 124 9.63 -7.28 26.96
C GLU A 124 8.18 -7.75 27.16
N ILE A 125 7.21 -6.97 26.67
CA ILE A 125 5.78 -7.31 26.73
C ILE A 125 5.40 -8.34 25.66
N GLN A 126 5.91 -8.16 24.43
CA GLN A 126 5.61 -9.00 23.26
C GLN A 126 6.90 -9.40 22.53
N PRO A 127 7.59 -10.47 22.99
CA PRO A 127 8.90 -10.87 22.42
C PRO A 127 8.88 -11.29 20.94
N GLU A 128 7.69 -11.64 20.42
CA GLU A 128 7.51 -12.09 19.02
C GLU A 128 7.09 -10.93 18.09
N ASN A 129 7.11 -9.69 18.54
CA ASN A 129 6.79 -8.54 17.70
C ASN A 129 7.96 -8.21 16.77
N LEU A 130 7.97 -8.83 15.59
CA LEU A 130 9.05 -8.67 14.61
C LEU A 130 9.17 -7.24 14.10
N ALA A 131 8.08 -6.48 14.02
CA ALA A 131 8.12 -5.07 13.61
C ALA A 131 8.85 -4.20 14.65
N ALA A 132 8.64 -4.48 15.94
CA ALA A 132 9.37 -3.81 17.02
C ALA A 132 10.86 -4.23 17.00
N GLU A 133 11.15 -5.50 16.75
CA GLU A 133 12.52 -6.01 16.66
C GLU A 133 13.27 -5.39 15.46
N LEU A 134 12.60 -5.26 14.31
CA LEU A 134 13.16 -4.59 13.12
C LEU A 134 13.39 -3.09 13.37
N GLY A 135 12.42 -2.41 13.99
CA GLY A 135 12.57 -0.99 14.33
C GLY A 135 13.71 -0.73 15.33
N LYS A 136 13.88 -1.63 16.31
CA LYS A 136 15.01 -1.60 17.24
C LYS A 136 16.32 -1.80 16.49
N ALA A 137 16.41 -2.82 15.62
CA ALA A 137 17.60 -3.12 14.84
C ALA A 137 18.06 -1.91 14.02
N TRP A 138 17.11 -1.25 13.34
CA TRP A 138 17.41 -0.04 12.59
C TRP A 138 17.92 1.10 13.50
N CYS A 139 17.28 1.32 14.64
CA CYS A 139 17.74 2.36 15.58
C CYS A 139 19.13 2.05 16.16
N VAL A 140 19.44 0.79 16.43
CA VAL A 140 20.77 0.36 16.88
C VAL A 140 21.83 0.57 15.78
N GLU A 141 21.50 0.28 14.53
CA GLU A 141 22.36 0.60 13.39
C GLU A 141 22.67 2.10 13.33
N GLN A 142 21.63 2.94 13.47
CA GLN A 142 21.82 4.40 13.43
C GLN A 142 22.60 4.93 14.64
N SER A 143 22.65 4.20 15.77
CA SER A 143 23.48 4.56 16.92
C SER A 143 24.97 4.22 16.72
N GLY A 144 25.30 3.52 15.64
CA GLY A 144 26.67 3.15 15.28
C GLY A 144 27.07 1.74 15.71
N ASP A 145 26.25 1.02 16.47
CA ASP A 145 26.54 -0.37 16.84
C ASP A 145 26.12 -1.35 15.71
N LYS A 146 26.98 -1.40 14.70
CA LYS A 146 26.76 -2.28 13.53
C LYS A 146 26.72 -3.75 13.88
N ASN A 147 27.51 -4.20 14.87
CA ASN A 147 27.57 -5.61 15.22
C ASN A 147 26.26 -6.07 15.88
N GLU A 148 25.74 -5.29 16.82
CA GLU A 148 24.45 -5.56 17.40
C GLU A 148 23.32 -5.47 16.36
N ALA A 149 23.33 -4.45 15.50
CA ALA A 149 22.37 -4.31 14.42
C ALA A 149 22.32 -5.52 13.49
N VAL A 150 23.48 -6.00 13.02
CA VAL A 150 23.59 -7.22 12.19
C VAL A 150 22.98 -8.43 12.91
N SER A 151 23.27 -8.60 14.21
CA SER A 151 22.70 -9.69 15.00
C SER A 151 21.18 -9.61 15.09
N LEU A 152 20.63 -8.40 15.33
CA LEU A 152 19.20 -8.16 15.42
C LEU A 152 18.51 -8.36 14.06
N TYR A 153 19.09 -7.89 12.96
CA TYR A 153 18.54 -8.12 11.62
C TYR A 153 18.50 -9.60 11.26
N ARG A 154 19.58 -10.36 11.56
CA ARG A 154 19.58 -11.81 11.36
C ARG A 154 18.46 -12.50 12.13
N LYS A 155 18.25 -12.10 13.39
CA LYS A 155 17.17 -12.65 14.22
C LYS A 155 15.78 -12.34 13.64
N VAL A 156 15.55 -11.13 13.15
CA VAL A 156 14.29 -10.77 12.45
C VAL A 156 14.10 -11.61 11.20
N ILE A 157 15.17 -11.79 10.40
CA ILE A 157 15.11 -12.57 9.17
C ILE A 157 14.81 -14.03 9.46
N ASP A 158 15.48 -14.64 10.44
CA ASP A 158 15.28 -16.05 10.77
C ASP A 158 13.84 -16.33 11.24
N LYS A 159 13.34 -15.52 12.17
CA LYS A 159 11.95 -15.63 12.63
C LYS A 159 10.94 -15.28 11.54
N GLY A 160 11.20 -14.22 10.77
CA GLY A 160 10.37 -13.81 9.65
C GLY A 160 10.31 -14.88 8.57
N TRP A 161 11.46 -15.44 8.17
CA TRP A 161 11.54 -16.47 7.15
C TRP A 161 10.82 -17.76 7.55
N ALA A 162 10.90 -18.17 8.81
CA ALA A 162 10.17 -19.34 9.30
C ALA A 162 8.64 -19.26 9.04
N ARG A 163 8.10 -18.03 9.00
CA ARG A 163 6.70 -17.74 8.65
C ARG A 163 6.54 -17.51 7.15
N ASP A 164 7.35 -16.61 6.58
CA ASP A 164 7.15 -16.05 5.24
C ASP A 164 7.37 -17.10 4.13
N GLN A 165 8.29 -18.08 4.32
CA GLN A 165 8.51 -19.19 3.39
C GLN A 165 7.28 -20.09 3.17
N LYS A 166 6.31 -20.06 4.10
CA LYS A 166 5.08 -20.85 4.00
C LYS A 166 3.95 -20.08 3.29
N ALA A 167 4.17 -18.79 3.03
CA ALA A 167 3.18 -17.95 2.37
C ALA A 167 2.96 -18.42 0.93
N LYS A 168 1.69 -18.53 0.55
CA LYS A 168 1.27 -18.82 -0.84
C LYS A 168 0.89 -17.55 -1.59
N VAL A 169 0.62 -16.49 -0.86
CA VAL A 169 0.30 -15.14 -1.36
C VAL A 169 1.08 -14.14 -0.54
N ALA A 170 1.41 -13.00 -1.15
CA ALA A 170 2.03 -11.91 -0.42
C ALA A 170 1.06 -11.32 0.62
N PRO A 171 1.52 -10.69 1.69
CA PRO A 171 0.66 -9.90 2.58
C PRO A 171 -0.09 -8.83 1.79
N LEU A 172 -1.21 -8.37 2.35
CA LEU A 172 -1.89 -7.19 1.83
C LEU A 172 -0.88 -6.04 1.75
N GLY A 173 -0.78 -5.36 0.58
CA GLY A 173 0.29 -4.40 0.33
C GLY A 173 1.62 -4.99 -0.17
N GLY A 174 1.77 -6.31 -0.19
CA GLY A 174 2.92 -6.99 -0.81
C GLY A 174 4.25 -6.89 -0.05
N HIS A 175 4.22 -6.51 1.23
CA HIS A 175 5.43 -6.23 2.00
C HIS A 175 5.74 -7.32 3.03
N PHE A 176 6.91 -7.96 2.89
CA PHE A 176 7.40 -8.97 3.80
C PHE A 176 8.50 -8.40 4.72
N ILE A 177 8.35 -8.63 6.02
CA ILE A 177 9.35 -8.17 7.00
C ILE A 177 10.73 -8.80 6.77
N THR A 178 10.78 -10.05 6.32
CA THR A 178 12.03 -10.72 5.91
C THR A 178 12.72 -9.97 4.79
N ALA A 179 11.96 -9.52 3.78
CA ALA A 179 12.53 -8.80 2.64
C ALA A 179 13.04 -7.40 3.05
N GLU A 180 12.33 -6.72 3.94
CA GLU A 180 12.77 -5.42 4.46
C GLU A 180 14.02 -5.55 5.31
N ALA A 181 14.05 -6.49 6.26
CA ALA A 181 15.20 -6.73 7.12
C ALA A 181 16.44 -7.12 6.30
N ALA A 182 16.27 -7.96 5.25
CA ALA A 182 17.36 -8.30 4.33
C ALA A 182 17.90 -7.07 3.57
N GLY A 183 17.02 -6.12 3.23
CA GLY A 183 17.41 -4.86 2.61
C GLY A 183 18.33 -3.99 3.48
N TYR A 184 18.15 -4.03 4.80
CA TYR A 184 19.04 -3.36 5.75
C TYR A 184 20.30 -4.16 6.05
N LEU A 185 20.21 -5.49 6.16
CA LEU A 185 21.33 -6.34 6.51
C LEU A 185 22.39 -6.40 5.39
N ILE A 186 21.97 -6.64 4.15
CA ILE A 186 22.89 -6.86 3.03
C ILE A 186 23.97 -5.78 2.89
N PRO A 187 23.66 -4.47 3.00
CA PRO A 187 24.67 -3.41 2.93
C PRO A 187 25.68 -3.38 4.08
N LEU A 188 25.40 -4.09 5.19
CA LEU A 188 26.27 -4.16 6.36
C LEU A 188 27.23 -5.36 6.29
N LEU A 189 26.97 -6.32 5.41
CA LEU A 189 27.76 -7.54 5.25
C LEU A 189 28.97 -7.31 4.33
N ASP A 190 30.01 -8.12 4.55
CA ASP A 190 31.21 -8.13 3.72
C ASP A 190 30.98 -9.00 2.48
N ASN A 191 31.11 -8.41 1.28
CA ASN A 191 30.87 -9.10 0.01
C ASN A 191 31.78 -10.33 -0.22
N GLY A 192 32.92 -10.39 0.41
CA GLY A 192 33.83 -11.54 0.27
C GLY A 192 33.54 -12.63 1.30
N LYS A 193 33.46 -12.24 2.59
CA LYS A 193 33.29 -13.19 3.70
C LYS A 193 31.87 -13.71 3.82
N ASP A 194 30.88 -12.85 3.55
CA ASP A 194 29.47 -13.15 3.76
C ASP A 194 28.72 -13.41 2.44
N SER A 195 29.45 -13.65 1.33
CA SER A 195 28.87 -13.82 -0.01
C SER A 195 27.75 -14.87 -0.04
N GLY A 196 27.94 -16.01 0.61
CA GLY A 196 26.93 -17.08 0.67
C GLY A 196 25.65 -16.65 1.42
N GLU A 197 25.78 -15.88 2.50
CA GLU A 197 24.62 -15.30 3.21
C GLU A 197 23.91 -14.27 2.34
N ILE A 198 24.65 -13.40 1.68
CA ILE A 198 24.09 -12.38 0.78
C ILE A 198 23.29 -13.02 -0.36
N ASP A 199 23.83 -14.08 -0.98
CA ASP A 199 23.15 -14.77 -2.08
C ASP A 199 21.89 -15.48 -1.58
N LEU A 200 21.93 -16.14 -0.43
CA LEU A 200 20.76 -16.74 0.20
C LEU A 200 19.66 -15.69 0.50
N LEU A 201 20.04 -14.55 1.04
CA LEU A 201 19.09 -13.46 1.33
C LEU A 201 18.45 -12.92 0.06
N LYS A 202 19.22 -12.72 -1.01
CA LYS A 202 18.71 -12.29 -2.32
C LYS A 202 17.75 -13.32 -2.91
N GLU A 203 18.06 -14.61 -2.81
CA GLU A 203 17.19 -15.69 -3.27
C GLU A 203 15.86 -15.71 -2.50
N ARG A 204 15.90 -15.62 -1.15
CA ARG A 204 14.70 -15.54 -0.32
C ARG A 204 13.83 -14.33 -0.70
N VAL A 205 14.42 -13.16 -0.84
CA VAL A 205 13.69 -11.93 -1.26
C VAL A 205 13.08 -12.11 -2.65
N ALA A 206 13.83 -12.68 -3.60
CA ALA A 206 13.33 -12.93 -4.95
C ALA A 206 12.16 -13.93 -4.97
N SER A 207 12.21 -14.97 -4.12
CA SER A 207 11.11 -15.93 -3.99
C SER A 207 9.83 -15.28 -3.43
N LEU A 208 9.95 -14.43 -2.40
CA LEU A 208 8.82 -13.71 -1.82
C LEU A 208 8.20 -12.72 -2.80
N ARG A 209 9.01 -12.05 -3.62
CA ARG A 209 8.53 -11.10 -4.64
C ARG A 209 7.76 -11.76 -5.79
N LYS A 210 7.94 -13.08 -5.99
CA LYS A 210 7.20 -13.85 -7.00
C LYS A 210 5.81 -14.28 -6.52
N LEU A 211 5.52 -14.17 -5.23
CA LEU A 211 4.22 -14.54 -4.71
C LEU A 211 3.14 -13.60 -5.25
N PRO A 212 1.95 -14.15 -5.62
CA PRO A 212 0.82 -13.34 -6.03
C PRO A 212 0.41 -12.41 -4.89
N ARG A 213 0.04 -11.18 -5.23
CA ARG A 213 -0.45 -10.20 -4.26
C ARG A 213 -1.95 -10.37 -4.07
N PRO A 214 -2.47 -10.41 -2.85
CA PRO A 214 -3.90 -10.42 -2.65
C PRO A 214 -4.48 -9.07 -3.08
N ILE A 215 -5.58 -9.16 -3.79
CA ILE A 215 -6.48 -8.05 -4.05
C ILE A 215 -7.80 -8.37 -3.39
N THR A 216 -8.53 -7.35 -2.96
CA THR A 216 -9.80 -7.52 -2.25
C THR A 216 -10.96 -6.82 -2.96
N PRO A 217 -11.16 -7.01 -4.28
CA PRO A 217 -12.24 -6.37 -4.99
C PRO A 217 -13.58 -6.93 -4.53
N VAL A 218 -14.60 -6.05 -4.51
CA VAL A 218 -15.98 -6.47 -4.18
C VAL A 218 -16.57 -7.25 -5.34
N ALA A 219 -16.89 -8.52 -5.10
CA ALA A 219 -17.65 -9.35 -5.99
C ALA A 219 -19.14 -9.35 -5.58
N VAL A 220 -20.01 -9.05 -6.52
CA VAL A 220 -21.45 -8.99 -6.31
C VAL A 220 -22.10 -10.26 -6.88
N PRO A 221 -22.83 -11.05 -6.06
CA PRO A 221 -23.52 -12.22 -6.54
C PRO A 221 -24.65 -11.84 -7.49
N LEU A 222 -24.78 -12.56 -8.61
CA LEU A 222 -25.84 -12.36 -9.62
C LEU A 222 -27.08 -13.24 -9.39
N GLY A 223 -27.14 -13.95 -8.27
CA GLY A 223 -28.26 -14.81 -7.89
C GLY A 223 -28.39 -14.92 -6.38
N ASN A 224 -29.58 -15.39 -5.94
CA ASN A 224 -29.85 -15.55 -4.53
C ASN A 224 -29.27 -16.89 -3.99
N GLY A 225 -28.90 -16.91 -2.71
CA GLY A 225 -28.42 -18.10 -2.01
C GLY A 225 -27.03 -18.59 -2.37
N LEU A 226 -26.26 -17.79 -3.14
CA LEU A 226 -24.89 -18.11 -3.49
C LEU A 226 -23.98 -17.95 -2.27
N GLN A 227 -23.04 -18.88 -2.11
CA GLN A 227 -22.00 -18.82 -1.08
C GLN A 227 -20.77 -18.12 -1.64
N PRO A 228 -19.90 -17.54 -0.80
CA PRO A 228 -18.65 -16.90 -1.26
C PRO A 228 -17.80 -17.78 -2.18
N THR A 229 -17.79 -19.08 -1.95
CA THR A 229 -17.10 -20.07 -2.78
C THR A 229 -17.68 -20.21 -4.19
N ASP A 230 -18.96 -19.85 -4.39
CA ASP A 230 -19.61 -19.87 -5.70
C ASP A 230 -19.24 -18.67 -6.56
N LEU A 231 -18.72 -17.61 -5.94
CA LEU A 231 -18.42 -16.33 -6.61
C LEU A 231 -17.06 -16.32 -7.30
N LEU A 232 -16.19 -17.26 -6.98
CA LEU A 232 -14.84 -17.36 -7.52
C LEU A 232 -14.66 -18.63 -8.35
N ASP A 233 -14.04 -18.51 -9.51
CA ASP A 233 -13.51 -19.63 -10.25
C ASP A 233 -12.02 -19.81 -9.95
N GLN A 234 -11.71 -20.77 -9.07
CA GLN A 234 -10.33 -21.08 -8.68
C GLN A 234 -9.46 -21.63 -9.82
N LYS A 235 -10.08 -22.05 -10.92
CA LYS A 235 -9.37 -22.55 -12.11
C LYS A 235 -9.12 -21.44 -13.14
N ALA A 236 -9.84 -20.33 -13.03
CA ALA A 236 -9.63 -19.19 -13.90
C ALA A 236 -8.24 -18.58 -13.67
N SER A 237 -7.61 -18.16 -14.76
CA SER A 237 -6.29 -17.54 -14.75
C SER A 237 -6.28 -16.38 -15.72
N VAL A 238 -6.72 -15.23 -15.25
CA VAL A 238 -6.96 -14.03 -16.06
C VAL A 238 -5.76 -13.10 -15.97
N ALA A 239 -5.28 -12.61 -17.11
CA ALA A 239 -4.24 -11.59 -17.17
C ALA A 239 -4.88 -10.20 -16.97
N PHE A 240 -4.59 -9.56 -15.86
CA PHE A 240 -5.17 -8.27 -15.51
C PHE A 240 -4.23 -7.48 -14.60
N ASP A 241 -4.30 -6.14 -14.67
CA ASP A 241 -3.61 -5.24 -13.73
C ASP A 241 -4.41 -5.15 -12.42
N ALA A 242 -4.33 -6.20 -11.62
CA ALA A 242 -5.12 -6.32 -10.42
C ALA A 242 -4.50 -5.63 -9.19
N ASP A 243 -3.27 -5.17 -9.27
CA ASP A 243 -2.59 -4.46 -8.19
C ASP A 243 -2.35 -2.96 -8.49
N GLY A 244 -2.83 -2.48 -9.65
CA GLY A 244 -2.67 -1.08 -10.05
C GLY A 244 -1.25 -0.70 -10.48
N SER A 245 -0.37 -1.69 -10.73
CA SER A 245 1.03 -1.44 -11.11
C SER A 245 1.22 -1.06 -12.58
N GLY A 246 0.17 -1.17 -13.39
CA GLY A 246 0.24 -1.04 -14.83
C GLY A 246 0.75 -2.29 -15.54
N LEU A 247 1.01 -3.37 -14.82
CA LEU A 247 1.49 -4.64 -15.34
C LEU A 247 0.43 -5.72 -15.16
N SER A 248 0.09 -6.40 -16.24
CA SER A 248 -0.83 -7.55 -16.17
C SER A 248 -0.12 -8.75 -15.55
N ALA A 249 -0.72 -9.30 -14.50
CA ALA A 249 -0.35 -10.57 -13.90
C ALA A 249 -1.52 -11.56 -13.97
N ARG A 250 -1.26 -12.83 -13.69
CA ARG A 250 -2.29 -13.87 -13.69
C ARG A 250 -2.98 -13.95 -12.34
N TRP A 251 -4.31 -13.86 -12.36
CA TRP A 251 -5.15 -13.83 -11.16
C TRP A 251 -6.29 -14.83 -11.24
N THR A 252 -6.70 -15.35 -10.08
CA THR A 252 -7.99 -16.04 -9.93
C THR A 252 -9.11 -15.03 -10.19
N TRP A 253 -10.21 -15.46 -10.76
CA TRP A 253 -11.25 -14.55 -11.24
C TRP A 253 -12.64 -14.89 -10.69
N THR A 254 -13.64 -14.02 -10.94
CA THR A 254 -15.03 -14.34 -10.62
C THR A 254 -15.52 -15.49 -11.48
N SER A 255 -16.42 -16.28 -10.90
CA SER A 255 -17.24 -17.22 -11.67
C SER A 255 -18.32 -16.47 -12.47
N PRO A 256 -18.96 -17.11 -13.46
CA PRO A 256 -20.10 -16.52 -14.16
C PRO A 256 -21.32 -16.19 -13.28
N LYS A 257 -21.29 -16.53 -12.00
CA LYS A 257 -22.35 -16.24 -11.03
C LYS A 257 -22.16 -14.93 -10.30
N ALA A 258 -21.06 -14.21 -10.57
CA ALA A 258 -20.72 -12.95 -9.90
C ALA A 258 -20.23 -11.90 -10.90
N ALA A 259 -20.29 -10.64 -10.49
CA ALA A 259 -19.73 -9.50 -11.18
C ALA A 259 -18.83 -8.70 -10.26
N TRP A 260 -17.81 -8.03 -10.82
CA TRP A 260 -17.01 -7.07 -10.10
C TRP A 260 -17.76 -5.75 -9.95
N LEU A 261 -17.75 -5.18 -8.75
CA LEU A 261 -18.18 -3.81 -8.55
C LEU A 261 -17.06 -2.86 -8.98
N VAL A 262 -17.34 -2.00 -9.94
CA VAL A 262 -16.35 -1.11 -10.55
C VAL A 262 -16.85 0.33 -10.62
N ILE A 263 -15.92 1.27 -10.81
CA ILE A 263 -16.22 2.65 -11.14
C ILE A 263 -15.94 2.92 -12.62
N ASP A 264 -16.97 3.36 -13.34
CA ASP A 264 -16.93 3.75 -14.74
C ASP A 264 -17.53 5.15 -14.89
N GLN A 265 -16.79 6.17 -14.42
CA GLN A 265 -17.24 7.56 -14.39
C GLN A 265 -17.51 8.14 -15.79
N LYS A 266 -16.79 7.65 -16.78
CA LYS A 266 -16.91 8.14 -18.16
C LYS A 266 -18.01 7.41 -18.93
N GLY A 267 -18.43 6.23 -18.46
CA GLY A 267 -19.36 5.38 -19.20
C GLY A 267 -18.73 4.78 -20.47
N ASP A 268 -17.40 4.76 -20.55
CA ASP A 268 -16.67 4.26 -21.73
C ASP A 268 -16.48 2.74 -21.69
N ARG A 269 -16.91 2.10 -20.61
CA ARG A 269 -16.88 0.64 -20.41
C ARG A 269 -15.49 0.04 -20.48
N ASN A 270 -14.49 0.83 -20.12
CA ASN A 270 -13.09 0.45 -20.21
C ASN A 270 -12.52 0.20 -18.81
N VAL A 271 -12.65 -1.02 -18.31
CA VAL A 271 -12.05 -1.45 -17.03
C VAL A 271 -10.75 -2.17 -17.33
N THR A 272 -9.63 -1.55 -17.02
CA THR A 272 -8.29 -2.05 -17.36
C THR A 272 -7.41 -2.33 -16.15
N SER A 273 -7.82 -1.88 -14.97
CA SER A 273 -7.03 -2.00 -13.74
C SER A 273 -7.91 -2.10 -12.50
N ALA A 274 -7.40 -2.75 -11.47
CA ALA A 274 -8.03 -2.79 -10.15
C ALA A 274 -8.17 -1.42 -9.47
N LEU A 275 -7.54 -0.38 -9.99
CA LEU A 275 -7.82 1.00 -9.56
C LEU A 275 -9.27 1.41 -9.81
N GLN A 276 -9.94 0.76 -10.77
CA GLN A 276 -11.35 0.96 -11.07
C GLN A 276 -12.27 -0.03 -10.33
N MET A 277 -11.70 -1.02 -9.64
CA MET A 277 -12.46 -2.00 -8.83
C MET A 277 -12.50 -1.52 -7.37
N PHE A 278 -13.60 -1.79 -6.67
CA PHE A 278 -13.70 -1.48 -5.25
C PHE A 278 -12.97 -2.52 -4.40
N GLY A 279 -11.74 -2.23 -4.05
CA GLY A 279 -10.84 -3.14 -3.34
C GLY A 279 -9.70 -2.39 -2.66
N SER A 280 -8.65 -3.11 -2.31
CA SER A 280 -7.51 -2.59 -1.55
C SER A 280 -6.69 -1.50 -2.26
N VAL A 281 -6.80 -1.36 -3.58
CA VAL A 281 -6.03 -0.38 -4.37
C VAL A 281 -6.88 0.71 -5.03
N THR A 282 -8.17 0.74 -4.78
CA THR A 282 -9.11 1.69 -5.38
C THR A 282 -8.66 3.14 -5.12
N PHE A 283 -8.76 3.99 -6.15
CA PHE A 283 -8.40 5.41 -6.09
C PHE A 283 -6.93 5.68 -5.71
N TRP A 284 -6.02 4.72 -5.94
CA TRP A 284 -4.63 4.82 -5.52
C TRP A 284 -4.44 4.98 -4.00
N MET A 285 -5.41 4.53 -3.23
CA MET A 285 -5.37 4.52 -1.78
C MET A 285 -5.25 3.08 -1.27
N PHE A 286 -4.74 2.92 -0.04
CA PHE A 286 -4.71 1.62 0.62
C PHE A 286 -5.91 1.50 1.54
N TRP A 287 -6.69 0.51 1.20
CA TRP A 287 -7.88 0.16 1.92
C TRP A 287 -7.71 -1.24 2.49
N ASP A 288 -8.21 -1.48 3.70
CA ASP A 288 -8.21 -2.82 4.28
C ASP A 288 -9.16 -3.76 3.53
N ASN A 289 -10.19 -3.17 2.90
CA ASN A 289 -11.20 -3.91 2.14
C ASN A 289 -11.91 -2.99 1.13
N GLY A 290 -12.70 -3.58 0.23
CA GLY A 290 -13.42 -2.83 -0.81
C GLY A 290 -14.60 -1.98 -0.33
N TYR A 291 -15.03 -2.10 0.92
CA TYR A 291 -16.12 -1.27 1.47
C TYR A 291 -15.64 0.12 1.92
N GLN A 292 -14.39 0.25 2.30
CA GLN A 292 -13.81 1.54 2.69
C GLN A 292 -13.80 2.55 1.52
N PRO A 293 -13.37 2.20 0.28
CA PRO A 293 -13.49 3.12 -0.85
C PRO A 293 -14.94 3.42 -1.24
N LEU A 294 -15.89 2.50 -0.98
CA LEU A 294 -17.32 2.82 -1.13
C LEU A 294 -17.77 3.85 -0.11
N ALA A 295 -17.35 3.71 1.15
CA ALA A 295 -17.66 4.70 2.19
C ALA A 295 -17.09 6.11 1.88
N ALA A 296 -16.02 6.18 1.08
CA ALA A 296 -15.49 7.46 0.61
C ALA A 296 -16.37 8.16 -0.46
N LEU A 297 -17.41 7.49 -0.96
CA LEU A 297 -18.40 8.03 -1.90
C LEU A 297 -19.75 8.28 -1.22
N ASP A 298 -19.86 8.06 0.07
CA ASP A 298 -21.05 8.33 0.89
C ASP A 298 -21.06 9.80 1.28
N ASP A 299 -21.70 10.64 0.48
CA ASP A 299 -21.69 12.08 0.61
C ASP A 299 -22.49 12.58 1.82
N ASN A 300 -23.54 11.84 2.19
CA ASN A 300 -24.44 12.19 3.28
C ASN A 300 -24.11 11.47 4.60
N HIS A 301 -23.15 10.52 4.57
CA HIS A 301 -22.67 9.74 5.72
C HIS A 301 -23.76 8.91 6.41
N ASP A 302 -24.73 8.40 5.64
CA ASP A 302 -25.82 7.56 6.16
C ASP A 302 -25.49 6.05 6.16
N GLY A 303 -24.31 5.68 5.69
CA GLY A 303 -23.84 4.30 5.59
C GLY A 303 -24.39 3.55 4.39
N ARG A 304 -24.87 4.27 3.37
CA ARG A 304 -25.41 3.73 2.13
C ARG A 304 -24.98 4.59 0.96
N LEU A 305 -24.89 4.00 -0.22
CA LEU A 305 -24.81 4.74 -1.46
C LEU A 305 -26.16 4.69 -2.15
N THR A 306 -26.80 5.82 -2.37
CA THR A 306 -28.13 5.93 -2.99
C THR A 306 -28.19 7.07 -4.01
N GLY A 307 -29.15 7.05 -4.91
CA GLY A 307 -29.40 8.16 -5.85
C GLY A 307 -28.15 8.57 -6.64
N GLU A 308 -27.69 9.80 -6.47
CA GLU A 308 -26.53 10.36 -7.16
C GLU A 308 -25.19 9.72 -6.73
N GLU A 309 -25.11 9.19 -5.51
CA GLU A 309 -23.92 8.50 -5.01
C GLU A 309 -23.62 7.20 -5.77
N LEU A 310 -24.64 6.63 -6.43
CA LEU A 310 -24.46 5.48 -7.32
C LEU A 310 -23.93 5.85 -8.71
N ARG A 311 -23.74 7.12 -8.97
CA ARG A 311 -23.30 7.61 -10.27
C ARG A 311 -21.90 7.13 -10.59
N GLY A 312 -21.73 6.51 -11.76
CA GLY A 312 -20.46 5.94 -12.20
C GLY A 312 -20.18 4.55 -11.62
N LEU A 313 -21.00 4.04 -10.69
CA LEU A 313 -20.87 2.66 -10.23
C LEU A 313 -21.49 1.70 -11.25
N ALA A 314 -20.76 0.60 -11.52
CA ALA A 314 -21.19 -0.41 -12.47
C ALA A 314 -20.83 -1.82 -12.00
N LEU A 315 -21.53 -2.81 -12.52
CA LEU A 315 -21.22 -4.22 -12.37
C LEU A 315 -20.58 -4.73 -13.65
N TRP A 316 -19.33 -5.19 -13.53
CA TRP A 316 -18.62 -5.82 -14.63
C TRP A 316 -18.73 -7.34 -14.50
N HIS A 317 -19.57 -7.92 -15.34
CA HIS A 317 -19.77 -9.36 -15.44
C HIS A 317 -18.90 -9.90 -16.56
N ASP A 318 -17.77 -10.49 -16.23
CA ASP A 318 -16.83 -11.13 -17.14
C ASP A 318 -17.05 -12.66 -17.11
N ALA A 319 -18.10 -13.10 -17.81
CA ALA A 319 -18.54 -14.50 -17.75
C ALA A 319 -17.59 -15.48 -18.47
N ASN A 320 -16.75 -14.99 -19.39
CA ASN A 320 -15.75 -15.80 -20.08
C ASN A 320 -14.37 -15.76 -19.41
N ALA A 321 -14.24 -14.99 -18.33
CA ALA A 321 -13.03 -14.87 -17.54
C ALA A 321 -11.78 -14.53 -18.39
N ASN A 322 -11.92 -13.55 -19.30
CA ASN A 322 -10.79 -13.09 -20.12
C ASN A 322 -10.18 -11.77 -19.64
N GLY A 323 -10.82 -11.07 -18.69
CA GLY A 323 -10.34 -9.81 -18.13
C GLY A 323 -10.52 -8.60 -19.04
N ILE A 324 -11.34 -8.72 -20.09
CA ILE A 324 -11.57 -7.68 -21.09
C ILE A 324 -13.08 -7.45 -21.24
N TYR A 325 -13.47 -6.19 -21.44
CA TYR A 325 -14.82 -5.89 -21.85
C TYR A 325 -14.97 -6.14 -23.36
N ASP A 326 -15.76 -7.13 -23.74
CA ASP A 326 -16.00 -7.50 -25.13
C ASP A 326 -17.30 -6.89 -25.65
N GLU A 327 -17.23 -5.94 -26.60
CA GLU A 327 -18.41 -5.39 -27.27
C GLU A 327 -19.05 -6.32 -28.32
N ALA A 328 -18.34 -7.32 -28.76
CA ALA A 328 -18.68 -8.08 -29.97
C ALA A 328 -19.73 -9.17 -29.76
N GLY A 329 -20.90 -8.84 -29.21
CA GLY A 329 -22.15 -9.64 -29.39
C GLY A 329 -22.14 -11.07 -28.84
N GLN A 330 -21.10 -11.49 -28.20
CA GLN A 330 -21.06 -12.76 -27.46
C GLN A 330 -21.46 -12.49 -26.01
N ILE A 331 -22.32 -13.28 -25.48
CA ILE A 331 -23.01 -13.20 -24.18
C ILE A 331 -22.06 -13.16 -22.96
N ALA A 332 -20.79 -12.89 -23.17
CA ALA A 332 -19.74 -13.19 -22.22
C ALA A 332 -19.40 -12.06 -21.24
N THR A 333 -19.63 -10.80 -21.62
CA THR A 333 -19.31 -9.67 -20.72
C THR A 333 -20.38 -8.59 -20.76
N SER A 334 -20.73 -8.05 -19.61
CA SER A 334 -21.60 -6.89 -19.52
C SER A 334 -21.08 -5.92 -18.46
N LEU A 335 -21.08 -4.64 -18.80
CA LEU A 335 -20.87 -3.57 -17.83
C LEU A 335 -22.18 -2.77 -17.75
N VAL A 336 -22.86 -2.89 -16.64
CA VAL A 336 -24.18 -2.32 -16.46
C VAL A 336 -24.18 -1.47 -15.18
N SER A 337 -24.69 -0.24 -15.27
CA SER A 337 -24.80 0.61 -14.09
C SER A 337 -25.61 -0.08 -12.98
N VAL A 338 -25.23 0.11 -11.74
CA VAL A 338 -25.84 -0.52 -10.56
C VAL A 338 -27.36 -0.28 -10.54
N ASN A 339 -27.81 0.91 -10.92
CA ASN A 339 -29.24 1.25 -11.02
C ASN A 339 -30.02 0.39 -12.05
N ARG A 340 -29.37 -0.05 -13.12
CA ARG A 340 -30.00 -0.89 -14.15
C ARG A 340 -30.20 -2.35 -13.70
N PHE A 341 -29.36 -2.82 -12.76
CA PHE A 341 -29.55 -4.13 -12.13
C PHE A 341 -30.64 -4.14 -11.06
N GLY A 342 -31.30 -2.99 -10.80
CA GLY A 342 -32.34 -2.88 -9.79
C GLY A 342 -31.83 -2.67 -8.37
N TYR A 343 -30.54 -2.52 -8.16
CA TYR A 343 -30.00 -2.08 -6.87
C TYR A 343 -30.30 -0.61 -6.67
N GLN A 344 -31.07 -0.29 -5.64
CA GLN A 344 -31.41 1.08 -5.27
C GLN A 344 -30.46 1.64 -4.19
N ALA A 345 -29.71 0.79 -3.54
CA ALA A 345 -28.73 1.15 -2.52
C ALA A 345 -27.63 0.10 -2.41
N ILE A 346 -26.43 0.55 -2.08
CA ILE A 346 -25.31 -0.29 -1.64
C ILE A 346 -25.04 0.04 -0.17
N TYR A 347 -25.15 -0.97 0.71
CA TYR A 347 -24.84 -0.80 2.13
C TYR A 347 -23.32 -0.92 2.33
N ILE A 348 -22.74 0.07 3.01
CA ILE A 348 -21.28 0.18 3.19
C ILE A 348 -20.82 -0.52 4.46
N ASN A 349 -21.73 -0.82 5.38
CA ASN A 349 -21.38 -1.50 6.60
C ASN A 349 -20.97 -2.95 6.29
N SER A 350 -19.66 -3.20 6.42
CA SER A 350 -19.18 -4.57 6.57
C SER A 350 -19.92 -5.20 7.74
N ALA A 351 -20.62 -6.30 7.50
CA ALA A 351 -21.00 -7.17 8.60
C ALA A 351 -19.72 -7.50 9.39
N GLN A 352 -19.71 -7.12 10.67
CA GLN A 352 -18.67 -7.48 11.62
C GLN A 352 -18.60 -8.99 11.80
#